data_826c41fa2e76a5d899d4edfe5ddd3b70
#
_entry.id   826c41fa2e76a5d899d4edfe5ddd3b70
#
_cell.length_a   1.000
_cell.length_b   1.000
_cell.length_c   1.000
_cell.angle_alpha   90.00
_cell.angle_beta   90.00
_cell.angle_gamma   90.00
#
_symmetry.space_group_name_H-M   'P 1'
#
loop_
_entity.id
_entity.type
_entity.pdbx_description
1 polymer ?
#
loop_
_entity_poly.entity_id
_entity_poly.type
_entity_poly.pdbx_seq_one_letter_code
_entity_poly.pdbx_strand_id
1 'polypeptide(L)'
;MRKIWLAVMILVLSSGCLGIGKPEVLGYKSEWGEITQSYSEIITKIDIKNPNPFSIPLKAIELTLYINGVELGKGRSIGDASLKPNTVTTITISTKIDNSKIPEWWVSHIKNGEVSELLLKGNLVFKILVAEFRFPFEERDEIRTNILKGFEINRDVSFGPVSARVKIDPRWGEVTRDYTKILLDATIDSDVRFYLKGIKYEVLMNGIKIGEGYYDKEVKIGKSTKFTLELYLNNDKLDDWWVSHLKNGEKSEVEIVVSGIFDVAGKTLEVDLIREKSVFTTEILS
;
A
#
# COMPACT_ATOMS: atom_id res chain seq x y z
N MET A 1 -6.27 5.94 -15.88
CA MET A 1 -4.90 6.13 -16.42
C MET A 1 -4.44 7.53 -16.06
N ARG A 2 -3.89 7.72 -14.88
CA ARG A 2 -3.19 8.95 -14.50
C ARG A 2 -1.74 8.77 -14.95
N LYS A 3 -1.36 9.50 -16.00
CA LYS A 3 0.05 9.59 -16.39
C LYS A 3 0.78 10.33 -15.28
N ILE A 4 1.69 9.64 -14.59
CA ILE A 4 2.67 10.27 -13.73
C ILE A 4 3.48 11.21 -14.63
N TRP A 5 3.22 12.51 -14.51
CA TRP A 5 4.01 13.52 -15.15
C TRP A 5 5.26 13.72 -14.31
N LEU A 6 6.35 13.09 -14.72
CA LEU A 6 7.67 13.46 -14.25
C LEU A 6 7.88 14.90 -14.69
N ALA A 7 7.73 15.85 -13.77
CA ALA A 7 8.18 17.20 -13.99
C ALA A 7 9.71 17.12 -14.16
N VAL A 8 10.17 17.15 -15.40
CA VAL A 8 11.60 17.18 -15.71
C VAL A 8 12.16 18.44 -15.03
N MET A 9 12.75 18.23 -13.87
CA MET A 9 13.39 19.30 -13.12
C MET A 9 14.61 19.78 -13.91
N ILE A 10 14.44 20.88 -14.63
CA ILE A 10 15.52 21.57 -15.32
C ILE A 10 16.42 22.16 -14.23
N LEU A 11 17.44 21.39 -13.85
CA LEU A 11 18.54 21.88 -13.01
C LEU A 11 19.30 22.94 -13.81
N VAL A 12 19.04 24.20 -13.55
CA VAL A 12 19.79 25.33 -14.13
C VAL A 12 21.16 25.37 -13.45
N LEU A 13 22.15 24.79 -14.09
CA LEU A 13 23.55 25.10 -13.78
C LEU A 13 23.93 26.35 -14.60
N SER A 14 23.75 27.52 -14.00
CA SER A 14 24.39 28.73 -14.50
C SER A 14 25.88 28.70 -14.10
N SER A 15 26.72 28.19 -14.97
CA SER A 15 28.15 28.44 -14.90
C SER A 15 28.72 28.45 -16.30
N GLY A 16 29.28 29.56 -16.62
CA GLY A 16 29.82 29.89 -17.92
C GLY A 16 30.96 29.00 -18.37
N CYS A 17 31.18 29.04 -19.69
CA CYS A 17 32.43 28.77 -20.37
C CYS A 17 32.95 27.32 -20.39
N LEU A 18 32.12 26.35 -20.74
CA LEU A 18 32.51 25.19 -21.53
C LEU A 18 31.18 24.70 -22.14
N GLY A 19 31.07 24.63 -23.48
CA GLY A 19 29.85 24.23 -24.19
C GLY A 19 29.44 22.76 -23.93
N ILE A 20 29.32 22.37 -22.67
CA ILE A 20 28.91 21.05 -22.23
C ILE A 20 27.40 21.09 -22.09
N GLY A 21 26.73 20.37 -23.01
CA GLY A 21 25.30 20.14 -22.97
C GLY A 21 24.95 19.22 -21.77
N LYS A 22 23.87 19.56 -21.08
CA LYS A 22 23.38 18.78 -19.93
C LYS A 22 22.74 17.48 -20.41
N PRO A 23 23.04 16.32 -19.81
CA PRO A 23 22.27 15.11 -20.06
C PRO A 23 20.78 15.27 -19.73
N GLU A 24 19.93 14.74 -20.58
CA GLU A 24 18.48 14.88 -20.53
C GLU A 24 17.84 13.53 -20.26
N VAL A 25 16.97 13.42 -19.24
CA VAL A 25 16.13 12.24 -19.00
C VAL A 25 14.95 12.33 -19.94
N LEU A 26 14.82 11.36 -20.86
CA LEU A 26 13.75 11.31 -21.84
C LEU A 26 12.52 10.56 -21.32
N GLY A 27 12.72 9.63 -20.38
CA GLY A 27 11.65 8.84 -19.79
C GLY A 27 12.20 7.74 -18.88
N TYR A 28 11.29 7.07 -18.20
CA TYR A 28 11.60 5.89 -17.41
C TYR A 28 10.43 4.90 -17.43
N LYS A 29 10.73 3.66 -17.10
CA LYS A 29 9.76 2.58 -16.91
C LYS A 29 10.18 1.77 -15.69
N SER A 30 9.21 1.55 -14.79
CA SER A 30 9.41 0.71 -13.60
C SER A 30 8.54 -0.54 -13.68
N GLU A 31 9.05 -1.62 -13.12
CA GLU A 31 8.36 -2.90 -12.97
C GLU A 31 8.80 -3.58 -11.69
N TRP A 32 7.95 -4.41 -11.10
CA TRP A 32 8.35 -5.24 -9.97
C TRP A 32 9.35 -6.30 -10.45
N GLY A 33 10.47 -6.41 -9.74
CA GLY A 33 11.47 -7.44 -9.91
C GLY A 33 11.20 -8.63 -9.00
N GLU A 34 12.23 -9.05 -8.24
CA GLU A 34 12.11 -10.16 -7.30
C GLU A 34 11.28 -9.73 -6.07
N ILE A 35 10.29 -10.56 -5.70
CA ILE A 35 9.43 -10.37 -4.51
C ILE A 35 9.64 -11.56 -3.58
N THR A 36 10.36 -11.32 -2.49
CA THR A 36 10.63 -12.30 -1.42
C THR A 36 9.90 -11.92 -0.13
N GLN A 37 10.02 -12.71 0.91
CA GLN A 37 9.46 -12.37 2.22
C GLN A 37 10.19 -11.18 2.86
N SER A 38 11.50 -11.05 2.64
CA SER A 38 12.32 -10.01 3.28
C SER A 38 12.41 -8.71 2.50
N TYR A 39 12.32 -8.76 1.19
CA TYR A 39 12.38 -7.58 0.33
C TYR A 39 11.54 -7.71 -0.94
N SER A 40 11.15 -6.55 -1.47
CA SER A 40 10.52 -6.41 -2.78
C SER A 40 11.39 -5.50 -3.64
N GLU A 41 11.66 -5.91 -4.88
CA GLU A 41 12.53 -5.18 -5.78
C GLU A 41 11.72 -4.40 -6.83
N ILE A 42 12.13 -3.15 -7.08
CA ILE A 42 11.67 -2.34 -8.21
C ILE A 42 12.83 -2.23 -9.20
N ILE A 43 12.60 -2.66 -10.42
CA ILE A 43 13.54 -2.48 -11.55
C ILE A 43 13.07 -1.27 -12.35
N THR A 44 13.89 -0.21 -12.37
CA THR A 44 13.62 1.02 -13.12
C THR A 44 14.63 1.15 -14.26
N LYS A 45 14.15 1.30 -15.49
CA LYS A 45 14.94 1.61 -16.69
C LYS A 45 14.75 3.09 -17.00
N ILE A 46 15.86 3.85 -17.06
CA ILE A 46 15.85 5.29 -17.34
C ILE A 46 16.61 5.54 -18.63
N ASP A 47 15.99 6.25 -19.58
CA ASP A 47 16.58 6.67 -20.82
C ASP A 47 17.18 8.06 -20.69
N ILE A 48 18.51 8.18 -20.83
CA ILE A 48 19.25 9.42 -20.70
C ILE A 48 19.96 9.74 -22.01
N LYS A 49 19.65 10.94 -22.56
CA LYS A 49 20.32 11.48 -23.74
C LYS A 49 21.54 12.30 -23.33
N ASN A 50 22.68 12.01 -23.92
CA ASN A 50 23.87 12.84 -23.83
C ASN A 50 23.97 13.71 -25.10
N PRO A 51 23.76 15.03 -25.03
CA PRO A 51 23.87 15.91 -26.20
C PRO A 51 25.30 16.26 -26.58
N ASN A 52 26.29 15.79 -25.81
CA ASN A 52 27.69 16.14 -26.02
C ASN A 52 28.38 15.22 -27.05
N PRO A 53 29.37 15.72 -27.79
CA PRO A 53 30.19 14.92 -28.73
C PRO A 53 31.21 14.02 -28.05
N PHE A 54 31.20 13.94 -26.71
CA PHE A 54 32.09 13.09 -25.91
C PHE A 54 31.27 12.26 -24.91
N SER A 55 31.84 11.16 -24.46
CA SER A 55 31.26 10.28 -23.45
C SER A 55 31.28 10.95 -22.05
N ILE A 56 30.21 10.79 -21.30
CA ILE A 56 30.14 11.19 -19.90
C ILE A 56 30.15 9.94 -19.03
N PRO A 57 31.22 9.68 -18.25
CA PRO A 57 31.29 8.50 -17.39
C PRO A 57 30.35 8.67 -16.20
N LEU A 58 29.29 7.87 -16.16
CA LEU A 58 28.35 7.78 -15.04
C LEU A 58 28.79 6.63 -14.13
N LYS A 59 29.24 6.94 -12.92
CA LYS A 59 29.69 5.95 -11.93
C LYS A 59 28.51 5.20 -11.31
N ALA A 60 27.45 5.92 -10.93
CA ALA A 60 26.26 5.35 -10.33
C ALA A 60 25.06 6.31 -10.40
N ILE A 61 23.87 5.74 -10.32
CA ILE A 61 22.67 6.41 -9.84
C ILE A 61 22.35 5.79 -8.49
N GLU A 62 22.25 6.59 -7.45
CA GLU A 62 21.91 6.15 -6.09
C GLU A 62 20.53 6.71 -5.73
N LEU A 63 19.65 5.88 -5.19
CA LEU A 63 18.28 6.23 -4.83
C LEU A 63 18.01 5.86 -3.37
N THR A 64 17.14 6.64 -2.72
CA THR A 64 16.50 6.27 -1.46
C THR A 64 15.01 6.57 -1.58
N LEU A 65 14.20 5.58 -1.27
CA LEU A 65 12.74 5.64 -1.32
C LEU A 65 12.19 5.85 0.08
N TYR A 66 11.39 6.90 0.25
CA TYR A 66 10.65 7.20 1.48
C TYR A 66 9.15 7.17 1.20
N ILE A 67 8.37 6.66 2.16
CA ILE A 67 6.92 6.83 2.17
C ILE A 67 6.51 7.41 3.53
N ASN A 68 5.80 8.54 3.54
CA ASN A 68 5.46 9.29 4.74
C ASN A 68 6.66 9.55 5.67
N GLY A 69 7.86 9.77 5.11
CA GLY A 69 9.09 9.96 5.86
C GLY A 69 9.76 8.67 6.36
N VAL A 70 9.13 7.51 6.22
CA VAL A 70 9.74 6.19 6.51
C VAL A 70 10.65 5.80 5.35
N GLU A 71 11.94 5.54 5.63
CA GLU A 71 12.86 5.00 4.62
C GLU A 71 12.50 3.54 4.36
N LEU A 72 11.95 3.26 3.17
CA LEU A 72 11.54 1.92 2.78
C LEU A 72 12.64 1.14 2.08
N GLY A 73 13.55 1.83 1.36
CA GLY A 73 14.56 1.11 0.61
C GLY A 73 15.57 1.98 -0.10
N LYS A 74 16.60 1.32 -0.63
CA LYS A 74 17.68 1.94 -1.39
C LYS A 74 17.83 1.27 -2.73
N GLY A 75 18.17 2.08 -3.74
CA GLY A 75 18.43 1.61 -5.09
C GLY A 75 19.76 2.09 -5.60
N ARG A 76 20.32 1.32 -6.54
CA ARG A 76 21.54 1.67 -7.25
C ARG A 76 21.50 1.16 -8.68
N SER A 77 22.14 1.89 -9.61
CA SER A 77 22.31 1.43 -10.98
C SER A 77 23.12 0.13 -11.04
N ILE A 78 22.71 -0.76 -11.92
CA ILE A 78 23.36 -2.04 -12.17
C ILE A 78 24.47 -1.81 -13.20
N GLY A 79 25.71 -2.07 -12.80
CA GLY A 79 26.91 -1.94 -13.65
C GLY A 79 27.39 -0.50 -13.83
N ASP A 80 28.59 -0.39 -14.42
CA ASP A 80 29.18 0.89 -14.82
C ASP A 80 28.54 1.34 -16.14
N ALA A 81 28.10 2.59 -16.19
CA ALA A 81 27.49 3.16 -17.38
C ALA A 81 28.32 4.34 -17.89
N SER A 82 28.38 4.49 -19.21
CA SER A 82 28.88 5.70 -19.85
C SER A 82 27.79 6.23 -20.79
N LEU A 83 27.42 7.48 -20.61
CA LEU A 83 26.51 8.14 -21.54
C LEU A 83 27.29 8.41 -22.84
N LYS A 84 27.02 7.59 -23.85
CA LYS A 84 27.72 7.68 -25.15
C LYS A 84 27.42 9.01 -25.86
N PRO A 85 28.37 9.52 -26.68
CA PRO A 85 28.22 10.79 -27.35
C PRO A 85 26.99 10.86 -28.26
N ASN A 86 26.21 11.93 -28.20
CA ASN A 86 25.06 12.20 -29.06
C ASN A 86 24.03 11.09 -29.15
N THR A 87 23.95 10.23 -28.12
CA THR A 87 23.02 9.08 -28.09
C THR A 87 22.18 9.04 -26.82
N VAL A 88 21.16 8.19 -26.84
CA VAL A 88 20.38 7.78 -25.67
C VAL A 88 21.04 6.53 -25.07
N THR A 89 21.21 6.52 -23.76
CA THR A 89 21.69 5.37 -22.99
C THR A 89 20.62 4.98 -21.99
N THR A 90 20.18 3.71 -22.01
CA THR A 90 19.27 3.16 -21.00
C THR A 90 20.08 2.65 -19.81
N ILE A 91 19.72 3.11 -18.62
CA ILE A 91 20.33 2.69 -17.36
C ILE A 91 19.30 1.96 -16.52
N THR A 92 19.67 0.78 -16.02
CA THR A 92 18.84 -0.02 -15.14
C THR A 92 19.22 0.23 -13.69
N ILE A 93 18.21 0.46 -12.85
CA ILE A 93 18.35 0.65 -11.40
C ILE A 93 17.55 -0.44 -10.70
N SER A 94 18.16 -1.09 -9.73
CA SER A 94 17.50 -1.99 -8.79
C SER A 94 17.30 -1.25 -7.47
N THR A 95 16.05 -1.15 -7.02
CA THR A 95 15.69 -0.56 -5.72
C THR A 95 15.05 -1.64 -4.87
N LYS A 96 15.63 -1.93 -3.71
CA LYS A 96 15.11 -2.94 -2.77
C LYS A 96 14.39 -2.25 -1.63
N ILE A 97 13.12 -2.62 -1.48
CA ILE A 97 12.24 -2.23 -0.38
C ILE A 97 12.40 -3.27 0.73
N ASP A 98 12.68 -2.85 1.94
CA ASP A 98 12.68 -3.71 3.14
C ASP A 98 11.24 -3.97 3.59
N ASN A 99 10.74 -5.19 3.39
CA ASN A 99 9.36 -5.55 3.72
C ASN A 99 9.07 -5.45 5.23
N SER A 100 10.07 -5.52 6.09
CA SER A 100 9.90 -5.32 7.55
C SER A 100 9.45 -3.90 7.91
N LYS A 101 9.55 -2.94 6.98
CA LYS A 101 9.08 -1.56 7.13
C LYS A 101 7.62 -1.35 6.73
N ILE A 102 6.99 -2.35 6.13
CA ILE A 102 5.61 -2.24 5.67
C ILE A 102 4.61 -1.98 6.81
N PRO A 103 4.72 -2.64 8.00
CA PRO A 103 3.85 -2.30 9.13
C PRO A 103 4.00 -0.83 9.59
N GLU A 104 5.21 -0.26 9.57
CA GLU A 104 5.45 1.13 9.93
C GLU A 104 4.82 2.09 8.90
N TRP A 105 5.00 1.80 7.61
CA TRP A 105 4.31 2.53 6.54
C TRP A 105 2.79 2.46 6.70
N TRP A 106 2.23 1.26 6.89
CA TRP A 106 0.78 1.04 7.07
C TRP A 106 0.21 1.95 8.16
N VAL A 107 0.86 1.98 9.34
CA VAL A 107 0.43 2.84 10.45
C VAL A 107 0.36 4.30 10.03
N SER A 108 1.37 4.79 9.31
CA SER A 108 1.40 6.18 8.83
C SER A 108 0.34 6.43 7.76
N HIS A 109 0.12 5.49 6.84
CA HIS A 109 -0.87 5.54 5.78
C HIS A 109 -2.29 5.67 6.33
N ILE A 110 -2.65 4.82 7.28
CA ILE A 110 -3.97 4.85 7.92
C ILE A 110 -4.17 6.12 8.75
N LYS A 111 -3.16 6.53 9.54
CA LYS A 111 -3.23 7.79 10.33
C LYS A 111 -3.39 9.03 9.46
N ASN A 112 -2.91 8.99 8.23
CA ASN A 112 -3.05 10.08 7.25
C ASN A 112 -4.34 9.94 6.40
N GLY A 113 -5.30 9.11 6.82
CA GLY A 113 -6.59 8.95 6.11
C GLY A 113 -6.45 8.22 4.77
N GLU A 114 -5.65 7.15 4.75
CA GLU A 114 -5.36 6.32 3.57
C GLU A 114 -4.62 7.08 2.46
N VAL A 115 -3.73 7.98 2.86
CA VAL A 115 -2.89 8.77 1.96
C VAL A 115 -1.42 8.62 2.36
N SER A 116 -0.57 8.38 1.38
CA SER A 116 0.88 8.37 1.57
C SER A 116 1.59 9.25 0.56
N GLU A 117 2.49 10.10 1.05
CA GLU A 117 3.46 10.81 0.21
C GLU A 117 4.62 9.87 -0.11
N LEU A 118 4.87 9.65 -1.39
CA LEU A 118 6.03 8.94 -1.91
C LEU A 118 7.12 9.96 -2.22
N LEU A 119 8.32 9.79 -1.67
CA LEU A 119 9.46 10.64 -1.89
C LEU A 119 10.65 9.82 -2.33
N LEU A 120 11.11 10.05 -3.57
CA LEU A 120 12.31 9.48 -4.13
C LEU A 120 13.43 10.52 -4.09
N LYS A 121 14.50 10.26 -3.34
CA LYS A 121 15.72 11.07 -3.34
C LYS A 121 16.84 10.32 -4.01
N GLY A 122 17.61 10.99 -4.86
CA GLY A 122 18.71 10.33 -5.54
C GLY A 122 19.87 11.25 -5.85
N ASN A 123 20.98 10.61 -6.30
CA ASN A 123 22.15 11.29 -6.81
C ASN A 123 22.61 10.64 -8.11
N LEU A 124 22.85 11.45 -9.13
CA LEU A 124 23.64 11.06 -10.29
C LEU A 124 25.12 11.26 -9.93
N VAL A 125 25.90 10.20 -9.93
CA VAL A 125 27.31 10.23 -9.56
C VAL A 125 28.15 10.08 -10.82
N PHE A 126 28.87 11.14 -11.20
CA PHE A 126 29.80 11.16 -12.33
C PHE A 126 31.23 11.13 -11.83
N LYS A 127 32.09 10.42 -12.57
CA LYS A 127 33.54 10.42 -12.31
C LYS A 127 34.26 11.06 -13.49
N ILE A 128 34.89 12.20 -13.28
CA ILE A 128 35.70 12.91 -14.27
C ILE A 128 37.13 12.92 -13.76
N LEU A 129 38.03 12.20 -14.43
CA LEU A 129 39.42 11.95 -13.99
C LEU A 129 39.42 11.30 -12.58
N VAL A 130 39.89 12.05 -11.58
CA VAL A 130 39.95 11.61 -10.16
C VAL A 130 38.87 12.21 -9.27
N ALA A 131 38.05 13.14 -9.79
CA ALA A 131 37.00 13.81 -9.04
C ALA A 131 35.63 13.18 -9.25
N GLU A 132 34.85 13.07 -8.18
CA GLU A 132 33.45 12.63 -8.22
C GLU A 132 32.54 13.85 -8.08
N PHE A 133 31.57 13.94 -8.96
CA PHE A 133 30.53 14.97 -8.96
C PHE A 133 29.19 14.31 -8.66
N ARG A 134 28.43 14.84 -7.69
CA ARG A 134 27.11 14.35 -7.29
C ARG A 134 26.07 15.41 -7.62
N PHE A 135 25.05 15.01 -8.36
CA PHE A 135 23.91 15.87 -8.72
C PHE A 135 22.68 15.29 -8.05
N PRO A 136 22.17 15.93 -7.00
CA PRO A 136 20.97 15.49 -6.31
C PRO A 136 19.74 15.72 -7.17
N PHE A 137 18.75 14.84 -7.01
CA PHE A 137 17.39 15.00 -7.52
C PHE A 137 16.38 14.47 -6.53
N GLU A 138 15.15 14.95 -6.63
CA GLU A 138 14.05 14.58 -5.77
C GLU A 138 12.77 14.54 -6.60
N GLU A 139 11.97 13.47 -6.40
CA GLU A 139 10.66 13.29 -7.00
C GLU A 139 9.64 12.95 -5.92
N ARG A 140 8.41 13.46 -6.10
CA ARG A 140 7.31 13.25 -5.16
C ARG A 140 6.08 12.73 -5.91
N ASP A 141 5.39 11.79 -5.26
CA ASP A 141 4.11 11.26 -5.73
C ASP A 141 3.23 10.94 -4.52
N GLU A 142 2.02 10.47 -4.77
CA GLU A 142 1.05 10.19 -3.72
C GLU A 142 0.31 8.89 -4.00
N ILE A 143 0.24 8.03 -2.98
CA ILE A 143 -0.54 6.80 -2.98
C ILE A 143 -1.82 7.04 -2.18
N ARG A 144 -2.97 6.73 -2.77
CA ARG A 144 -4.28 6.75 -2.11
C ARG A 144 -4.94 5.39 -2.20
N THR A 145 -5.52 4.95 -1.09
CA THR A 145 -6.36 3.75 -1.07
C THR A 145 -7.77 4.08 -0.56
N ASN A 146 -8.63 3.10 -0.58
CA ASN A 146 -9.99 3.20 -0.06
C ASN A 146 -10.36 1.86 0.58
N ILE A 147 -9.57 1.46 1.56
CA ILE A 147 -9.66 0.15 2.22
C ILE A 147 -10.93 0.06 3.04
N LEU A 148 -11.28 1.15 3.78
CA LEU A 148 -12.49 1.18 4.61
C LEU A 148 -13.76 0.93 3.83
N LYS A 149 -13.84 1.35 2.57
CA LYS A 149 -15.03 1.10 1.74
C LYS A 149 -15.35 -0.38 1.61
N GLY A 150 -14.34 -1.24 1.68
CA GLY A 150 -14.50 -2.68 1.67
C GLY A 150 -15.25 -3.25 2.87
N PHE A 151 -15.39 -2.47 3.93
CA PHE A 151 -16.08 -2.85 5.17
C PHE A 151 -17.49 -2.25 5.27
N GLU A 152 -17.93 -1.44 4.30
CA GLU A 152 -19.30 -0.93 4.23
C GLU A 152 -20.27 -2.04 3.85
N ILE A 153 -21.35 -2.17 4.63
CA ILE A 153 -22.42 -3.15 4.38
C ILE A 153 -23.76 -2.44 4.43
N ASN A 154 -24.61 -2.66 3.44
CA ASN A 154 -26.00 -2.20 3.43
C ASN A 154 -26.83 -3.21 2.64
N ARG A 155 -27.34 -4.22 3.34
CA ARG A 155 -28.12 -5.29 2.71
C ARG A 155 -29.07 -5.96 3.67
N ASP A 156 -30.00 -6.73 3.09
CA ASP A 156 -30.84 -7.64 3.83
C ASP A 156 -30.10 -8.99 4.01
N VAL A 157 -30.15 -9.53 5.21
CA VAL A 157 -29.62 -10.85 5.57
C VAL A 157 -30.77 -11.72 6.09
N SER A 158 -30.72 -13.02 5.80
CA SER A 158 -31.73 -13.96 6.26
C SER A 158 -31.07 -15.20 6.83
N PHE A 159 -31.56 -15.67 7.98
CA PHE A 159 -31.14 -16.94 8.59
C PHE A 159 -32.38 -17.64 9.13
N GLY A 160 -32.69 -18.80 8.56
CA GLY A 160 -33.97 -19.49 8.79
C GLY A 160 -35.16 -18.59 8.47
N PRO A 161 -36.15 -18.46 9.37
CA PRO A 161 -37.33 -17.61 9.16
C PRO A 161 -37.11 -16.13 9.50
N VAL A 162 -35.93 -15.75 9.94
CA VAL A 162 -35.61 -14.38 10.37
C VAL A 162 -34.95 -13.63 9.24
N SER A 163 -35.45 -12.42 8.95
CA SER A 163 -34.81 -11.46 8.06
C SER A 163 -34.49 -10.18 8.82
N ALA A 164 -33.35 -9.58 8.48
CA ALA A 164 -32.94 -8.30 9.05
C ALA A 164 -32.22 -7.47 7.99
N ARG A 165 -32.44 -6.15 8.02
CA ARG A 165 -31.60 -5.19 7.28
C ARG A 165 -30.41 -4.83 8.12
N VAL A 166 -29.22 -4.99 7.56
CA VAL A 166 -27.94 -4.68 8.20
C VAL A 166 -27.29 -3.51 7.48
N LYS A 167 -26.97 -2.45 8.20
CA LYS A 167 -26.15 -1.33 7.76
C LYS A 167 -24.93 -1.25 8.65
N ILE A 168 -23.74 -1.21 8.07
CA ILE A 168 -22.45 -1.05 8.76
C ILE A 168 -21.72 0.12 8.12
N ASP A 169 -21.39 1.12 8.93
CA ASP A 169 -20.59 2.27 8.56
C ASP A 169 -19.20 2.13 9.25
N PRO A 170 -18.13 1.83 8.50
CA PRO A 170 -16.81 1.63 9.08
C PRO A 170 -16.07 2.95 9.30
N ARG A 171 -15.20 2.98 10.30
CA ARG A 171 -14.23 4.06 10.53
C ARG A 171 -12.98 3.53 11.17
N TRP A 172 -11.85 4.18 10.87
CA TRP A 172 -10.60 3.87 11.56
C TRP A 172 -10.70 4.23 13.04
N GLY A 173 -10.22 3.35 13.90
CA GLY A 173 -10.04 3.56 15.32
C GLY A 173 -8.58 3.84 15.66
N GLU A 174 -8.12 3.29 16.78
CA GLU A 174 -6.73 3.38 17.20
C GLU A 174 -5.80 2.59 16.25
N VAL A 175 -4.67 3.20 15.89
CA VAL A 175 -3.65 2.58 15.06
C VAL A 175 -2.31 2.65 15.77
N THR A 176 -1.78 1.50 16.12
CA THR A 176 -0.49 1.31 16.78
C THR A 176 0.47 0.56 15.87
N ARG A 177 1.68 0.27 16.35
CA ARG A 177 2.61 -0.60 15.63
C ARG A 177 2.07 -2.03 15.51
N ASP A 178 1.43 -2.54 16.56
CA ASP A 178 1.09 -3.96 16.71
C ASP A 178 -0.29 -4.27 16.09
N TYR A 179 -1.20 -3.30 16.11
CA TYR A 179 -2.55 -3.49 15.58
C TYR A 179 -3.15 -2.22 14.98
N THR A 180 -4.12 -2.44 14.09
CA THR A 180 -5.02 -1.44 13.54
C THR A 180 -6.44 -1.78 13.95
N LYS A 181 -7.14 -0.85 14.64
CA LYS A 181 -8.54 -1.00 15.00
C LYS A 181 -9.44 -0.43 13.91
N ILE A 182 -10.47 -1.19 13.54
CA ILE A 182 -11.59 -0.71 12.73
C ILE A 182 -12.83 -0.75 13.62
N LEU A 183 -13.57 0.35 13.65
CA LEU A 183 -14.84 0.47 14.35
C LEU A 183 -15.97 0.34 13.33
N LEU A 184 -16.81 -0.67 13.49
CA LEU A 184 -17.99 -0.93 12.66
C LEU A 184 -19.24 -0.47 13.39
N ASP A 185 -19.76 0.68 13.02
CA ASP A 185 -21.02 1.20 13.59
C ASP A 185 -22.19 0.51 12.88
N ALA A 186 -22.75 -0.52 13.54
CA ALA A 186 -23.81 -1.37 13.01
C ALA A 186 -25.18 -0.84 13.37
N THR A 187 -26.08 -0.82 12.40
CA THR A 187 -27.52 -0.65 12.60
C THR A 187 -28.22 -1.87 12.03
N ILE A 188 -28.95 -2.60 12.86
CA ILE A 188 -29.72 -3.77 12.47
C ILE A 188 -31.20 -3.50 12.69
N ASP A 189 -32.01 -3.70 11.67
CA ASP A 189 -33.45 -3.57 11.71
C ASP A 189 -34.12 -4.90 11.40
N SER A 190 -34.84 -5.48 12.36
CA SER A 190 -35.58 -6.72 12.24
C SER A 190 -36.93 -6.62 12.87
N ASP A 191 -37.94 -7.18 12.22
CA ASP A 191 -39.31 -7.28 12.78
C ASP A 191 -39.40 -8.39 13.85
N VAL A 192 -38.48 -9.35 13.82
CA VAL A 192 -38.37 -10.41 14.82
C VAL A 192 -37.35 -10.03 15.88
N ARG A 193 -37.69 -10.17 17.14
CA ARG A 193 -36.74 -9.99 18.24
C ARG A 193 -35.96 -11.26 18.52
N PHE A 194 -34.64 -11.16 18.60
CA PHE A 194 -33.78 -12.27 18.98
C PHE A 194 -32.52 -11.76 19.71
N TYR A 195 -31.75 -12.69 20.27
CA TYR A 195 -30.56 -12.38 21.04
C TYR A 195 -29.34 -13.02 20.39
N LEU A 196 -28.31 -12.22 20.15
CA LEU A 196 -26.95 -12.69 19.87
C LEU A 196 -26.21 -12.77 21.20
N LYS A 197 -25.69 -13.93 21.57
CA LYS A 197 -24.85 -14.11 22.77
C LYS A 197 -23.45 -13.55 22.59
N GLY A 198 -23.04 -13.43 21.35
CA GLY A 198 -21.77 -12.85 20.95
C GLY A 198 -21.65 -12.78 19.44
N ILE A 199 -20.58 -12.15 18.97
CA ILE A 199 -20.27 -12.03 17.56
C ILE A 199 -18.79 -12.40 17.38
N LYS A 200 -18.50 -13.36 16.49
CA LYS A 200 -17.15 -13.64 16.01
C LYS A 200 -16.90 -12.94 14.70
N TYR A 201 -15.64 -12.58 14.44
CA TYR A 201 -15.25 -12.09 13.13
C TYR A 201 -13.89 -12.64 12.71
N GLU A 202 -13.71 -12.73 11.42
CA GLU A 202 -12.41 -12.96 10.76
C GLU A 202 -12.25 -11.97 9.63
N VAL A 203 -11.01 -11.48 9.45
CA VAL A 203 -10.61 -10.61 8.34
C VAL A 203 -9.43 -11.26 7.62
N LEU A 204 -9.60 -11.49 6.33
CA LEU A 204 -8.55 -12.03 5.48
C LEU A 204 -8.19 -11.00 4.40
N MET A 205 -6.90 -10.89 4.08
CA MET A 205 -6.40 -10.17 2.92
C MET A 205 -5.62 -11.13 2.03
N ASN A 206 -6.07 -11.32 0.80
CA ASN A 206 -5.56 -12.34 -0.12
C ASN A 206 -5.50 -13.75 0.50
N GLY A 207 -6.49 -14.11 1.33
CA GLY A 207 -6.54 -15.39 2.04
C GLY A 207 -5.65 -15.47 3.28
N ILE A 208 -4.85 -14.46 3.59
CA ILE A 208 -4.04 -14.37 4.80
C ILE A 208 -4.91 -13.80 5.91
N LYS A 209 -5.09 -14.54 7.02
CA LYS A 209 -5.84 -14.06 8.18
C LYS A 209 -5.04 -12.97 8.87
N ILE A 210 -5.50 -11.74 8.76
CA ILE A 210 -4.89 -10.56 9.37
C ILE A 210 -5.63 -10.08 10.63
N GLY A 211 -6.83 -10.58 10.88
CA GLY A 211 -7.59 -10.23 12.07
C GLY A 211 -8.61 -11.29 12.43
N GLU A 212 -8.83 -11.48 13.72
CA GLU A 212 -9.91 -12.28 14.28
C GLU A 212 -10.28 -11.77 15.66
N GLY A 213 -11.49 -12.00 16.08
CA GLY A 213 -11.90 -11.62 17.42
C GLY A 213 -13.31 -12.06 17.78
N TYR A 214 -13.64 -11.80 19.01
CA TYR A 214 -14.92 -12.16 19.61
C TYR A 214 -15.47 -10.98 20.44
N TYR A 215 -16.68 -10.57 20.13
CA TYR A 215 -17.45 -9.63 20.92
C TYR A 215 -18.35 -10.43 21.85
N ASP A 216 -18.05 -10.43 23.15
CA ASP A 216 -18.63 -11.30 24.18
C ASP A 216 -19.87 -10.68 24.89
N LYS A 217 -20.42 -9.59 24.31
CA LYS A 217 -21.60 -8.95 24.87
C LYS A 217 -22.87 -9.42 24.18
N GLU A 218 -23.88 -9.72 24.99
CA GLU A 218 -25.20 -10.02 24.44
C GLU A 218 -25.81 -8.79 23.75
N VAL A 219 -26.30 -9.00 22.53
CA VAL A 219 -26.98 -7.96 21.75
C VAL A 219 -28.42 -8.39 21.50
N LYS A 220 -29.36 -7.60 21.99
CA LYS A 220 -30.79 -7.78 21.70
C LYS A 220 -31.12 -7.11 20.38
N ILE A 221 -31.39 -7.91 19.38
CA ILE A 221 -31.76 -7.44 18.04
C ILE A 221 -33.27 -7.24 17.97
N GLY A 222 -33.67 -6.16 17.31
CA GLY A 222 -35.04 -5.77 17.01
C GLY A 222 -35.03 -4.58 16.07
N LYS A 223 -36.07 -3.70 16.16
CA LYS A 223 -36.11 -2.51 15.32
C LYS A 223 -35.01 -1.50 15.71
N SER A 224 -34.27 -1.07 14.71
CA SER A 224 -33.22 -0.02 14.83
C SER A 224 -32.21 -0.27 15.95
N THR A 225 -31.78 -1.52 16.12
CA THR A 225 -30.73 -1.86 17.08
C THR A 225 -29.38 -1.32 16.61
N LYS A 226 -28.68 -0.58 17.48
CA LYS A 226 -27.39 0.03 17.18
C LYS A 226 -26.32 -0.44 18.16
N PHE A 227 -25.14 -0.77 17.66
CA PHE A 227 -23.95 -1.08 18.45
C PHE A 227 -22.71 -0.89 17.60
N THR A 228 -21.53 -0.81 18.25
CA THR A 228 -20.24 -0.74 17.56
C THR A 228 -19.48 -2.04 17.81
N LEU A 229 -19.04 -2.68 16.72
CA LEU A 229 -18.14 -3.82 16.75
C LEU A 229 -16.71 -3.32 16.52
N GLU A 230 -15.78 -3.72 17.38
CA GLU A 230 -14.36 -3.41 17.23
C GLU A 230 -13.64 -4.57 16.54
N LEU A 231 -13.06 -4.33 15.39
CA LEU A 231 -12.18 -5.26 14.70
C LEU A 231 -10.72 -4.89 14.96
N TYR A 232 -9.88 -5.88 15.20
CA TYR A 232 -8.43 -5.71 15.38
C TYR A 232 -7.70 -6.46 14.27
N LEU A 233 -6.93 -5.71 13.48
CA LEU A 233 -6.03 -6.26 12.49
C LEU A 233 -4.63 -6.36 13.12
N ASN A 234 -4.00 -7.51 13.01
CA ASN A 234 -2.64 -7.74 13.46
C ASN A 234 -1.64 -7.20 12.43
N ASN A 235 -0.94 -6.13 12.78
CA ASN A 235 0.01 -5.47 11.87
C ASN A 235 1.27 -6.32 11.61
N ASP A 236 1.60 -7.32 12.45
CA ASP A 236 2.70 -8.27 12.21
C ASP A 236 2.45 -9.22 11.03
N LYS A 237 1.21 -9.21 10.46
CA LYS A 237 0.86 -9.97 9.27
C LYS A 237 0.89 -9.15 7.98
N LEU A 238 1.22 -7.87 8.07
CA LEU A 238 1.18 -6.97 6.93
C LEU A 238 2.37 -7.16 5.97
N ASP A 239 3.50 -7.69 6.43
CA ASP A 239 4.60 -8.08 5.55
C ASP A 239 4.23 -9.28 4.67
N ASP A 240 3.58 -10.32 5.25
CA ASP A 240 3.03 -11.46 4.51
C ASP A 240 1.99 -11.01 3.48
N TRP A 241 1.07 -10.14 3.91
CA TRP A 241 0.07 -9.56 3.02
C TRP A 241 0.72 -8.76 1.87
N TRP A 242 1.71 -7.92 2.16
CA TRP A 242 2.42 -7.11 1.17
C TRP A 242 2.98 -7.96 0.03
N VAL A 243 3.66 -9.04 0.37
CA VAL A 243 4.21 -9.98 -0.61
C VAL A 243 3.11 -10.55 -1.51
N SER A 244 1.98 -10.95 -0.92
CA SER A 244 0.84 -11.47 -1.68
C SER A 244 0.19 -10.38 -2.56
N HIS A 245 0.08 -9.15 -2.05
CA HIS A 245 -0.46 -7.98 -2.75
C HIS A 245 0.33 -7.67 -4.02
N LEU A 246 1.66 -7.62 -3.91
CA LEU A 246 2.54 -7.38 -5.05
C LEU A 246 2.51 -8.51 -6.07
N LYS A 247 2.55 -9.77 -5.61
CA LYS A 247 2.46 -10.95 -6.50
C LYS A 247 1.13 -11.03 -7.25
N ASN A 248 0.08 -10.43 -6.71
CA ASN A 248 -1.23 -10.28 -7.35
C ASN A 248 -1.35 -9.00 -8.21
N GLY A 249 -0.24 -8.34 -8.56
CA GLY A 249 -0.24 -7.13 -9.38
C GLY A 249 -0.82 -5.92 -8.66
N GLU A 250 -0.36 -5.67 -7.43
CA GLU A 250 -0.79 -4.57 -6.55
C GLU A 250 -2.30 -4.59 -6.23
N LYS A 251 -2.85 -5.80 -6.15
CA LYS A 251 -4.27 -6.04 -5.90
C LYS A 251 -4.49 -6.89 -4.68
N SER A 252 -5.41 -6.47 -3.81
CA SER A 252 -5.83 -7.24 -2.64
C SER A 252 -7.33 -7.47 -2.62
N GLU A 253 -7.72 -8.71 -2.38
CA GLU A 253 -9.07 -9.07 -1.95
C GLU A 253 -9.13 -9.01 -0.42
N VAL A 254 -10.05 -8.25 0.13
CA VAL A 254 -10.40 -8.24 1.56
C VAL A 254 -11.66 -9.06 1.73
N GLU A 255 -11.62 -10.07 2.58
CA GLU A 255 -12.78 -10.87 2.97
C GLU A 255 -13.06 -10.67 4.46
N ILE A 256 -14.32 -10.37 4.79
CA ILE A 256 -14.82 -10.26 6.16
C ILE A 256 -15.87 -11.33 6.38
N VAL A 257 -15.68 -12.11 7.44
CA VAL A 257 -16.67 -13.08 7.91
C VAL A 257 -17.13 -12.65 9.29
N VAL A 258 -18.44 -12.50 9.46
CA VAL A 258 -19.04 -12.19 10.77
C VAL A 258 -20.07 -13.27 11.08
N SER A 259 -19.87 -13.96 12.21
CA SER A 259 -20.72 -15.04 12.69
C SER A 259 -21.41 -14.62 13.99
N GLY A 260 -22.71 -14.85 14.06
CA GLY A 260 -23.52 -14.68 15.27
C GLY A 260 -23.49 -15.95 16.13
N ILE A 261 -23.38 -15.77 17.42
CA ILE A 261 -23.47 -16.83 18.42
C ILE A 261 -24.86 -16.77 19.05
N PHE A 262 -25.60 -17.86 18.94
CA PHE A 262 -26.96 -18.00 19.43
C PHE A 262 -27.04 -19.09 20.52
N ASP A 263 -27.96 -18.95 21.47
CA ASP A 263 -28.38 -20.03 22.35
C ASP A 263 -29.75 -20.53 21.87
N VAL A 264 -29.82 -21.76 21.50
CA VAL A 264 -31.06 -22.45 21.07
C VAL A 264 -31.27 -23.68 21.93
N ALA A 265 -32.24 -23.60 22.85
CA ALA A 265 -32.58 -24.72 23.77
C ALA A 265 -31.35 -25.21 24.59
N GLY A 266 -30.50 -24.29 25.09
CA GLY A 266 -29.32 -24.62 25.87
C GLY A 266 -28.13 -25.16 25.06
N LYS A 267 -28.19 -25.06 23.73
CA LYS A 267 -27.08 -25.38 22.84
C LYS A 267 -26.57 -24.09 22.13
N THR A 268 -25.28 -23.90 22.17
CA THR A 268 -24.65 -22.81 21.43
C THR A 268 -24.61 -23.16 19.95
N LEU A 269 -25.12 -22.28 19.11
CA LEU A 269 -25.09 -22.36 17.65
C LEU A 269 -24.34 -21.17 17.10
N GLU A 270 -23.34 -21.40 16.26
CA GLU A 270 -22.62 -20.41 15.48
C GLU A 270 -23.15 -20.39 14.05
N VAL A 271 -23.51 -19.22 13.53
CA VAL A 271 -24.06 -19.03 12.19
C VAL A 271 -23.35 -17.90 11.50
N ASP A 272 -22.80 -18.14 10.31
CA ASP A 272 -22.27 -17.08 9.45
C ASP A 272 -23.42 -16.15 9.03
N LEU A 273 -23.36 -14.90 9.46
CA LEU A 273 -24.38 -13.88 9.15
C LEU A 273 -23.96 -13.04 7.94
N ILE A 274 -22.68 -12.74 7.84
CA ILE A 274 -22.11 -11.88 6.82
C ILE A 274 -20.81 -12.50 6.32
N ARG A 275 -20.70 -12.62 4.99
CA ARG A 275 -19.45 -12.91 4.28
C ARG A 275 -19.38 -11.91 3.13
N GLU A 276 -18.46 -10.98 3.22
CA GLU A 276 -18.31 -9.89 2.24
C GLU A 276 -16.91 -9.90 1.68
N LYS A 277 -16.81 -9.63 0.37
CA LYS A 277 -15.54 -9.50 -0.34
C LYS A 277 -15.46 -8.18 -1.06
N SER A 278 -14.33 -7.53 -0.94
CA SER A 278 -14.01 -6.30 -1.66
C SER A 278 -12.59 -6.34 -2.21
N VAL A 279 -12.29 -5.44 -3.12
CA VAL A 279 -10.97 -5.38 -3.76
C VAL A 279 -10.46 -3.96 -3.74
N PHE A 280 -9.19 -3.78 -3.40
CA PHE A 280 -8.48 -2.51 -3.58
C PHE A 280 -7.12 -2.70 -4.27
N THR A 281 -6.59 -1.61 -4.83
CA THR A 281 -5.28 -1.53 -5.47
C THR A 281 -4.48 -0.39 -4.86
N THR A 282 -3.14 -0.44 -4.96
CA THR A 282 -2.25 0.65 -4.51
C THR A 282 -1.72 1.49 -5.66
N GLU A 283 -1.62 0.93 -6.86
CA GLU A 283 -1.15 1.62 -8.08
C GLU A 283 0.21 2.33 -7.87
N ILE A 284 1.17 1.65 -7.23
CA ILE A 284 2.50 2.21 -6.90
C ILE A 284 3.34 2.38 -8.18
N LEU A 285 3.26 1.41 -9.11
CA LEU A 285 4.05 1.40 -10.35
C LEU A 285 3.20 1.58 -11.63
N SER A 286 1.91 1.83 -11.52
CA SER A 286 0.97 1.90 -12.68
C SER A 286 0.79 3.33 -13.23
#